data_07845600c0f9baf7408be26fc1d230ea
#
_entry.id   07845600c0f9baf7408be26fc1d230ea
#
_cell.length_a   1.000
_cell.length_b   1.000
_cell.length_c   1.000
_cell.angle_alpha   90.00
_cell.angle_beta   90.00
_cell.angle_gamma   90.00
#
_symmetry.space_group_name_H-M   'P 1'
#
loop_
_entity.id
_entity.type
_entity.pdbx_description
1 polymer ?
#
loop_
_entity_poly.entity_id
_entity_poly.type
_entity_poly.pdbx_seq_one_letter_code
_entity_poly.pdbx_strand_id
1 'polypeptide(L)'
;MIDLGPAAWPPAPIKTERLVLRESETRDRAACIELFASPEVGTYIGGPRPRDEIERTAPEAPGRRPGFFVVELDGAMIGFIQLLDRRDVERPGHVRPEGGEAEIGCMFLPEAWGYGYAAEACAAALDWFADALPGEPVVLTTQTANARSMSLAAKLGFTEVERFEEYGAEQWFGVWPPVTPSG
;
A
#
# COMPACT_ATOMS: atom_id res chain seq x y z
N MET A 1 0.36 -14.18 0.70
CA MET A 1 -0.55 -13.45 1.62
C MET A 1 -0.28 -13.89 3.04
N ILE A 2 -0.25 -12.96 3.96
CA ILE A 2 -0.04 -13.24 5.37
C ILE A 2 -1.33 -13.76 5.97
N ASP A 3 -1.23 -14.88 6.71
CA ASP A 3 -2.38 -15.45 7.41
C ASP A 3 -2.71 -14.58 8.63
N LEU A 4 -3.93 -14.10 8.69
CA LEU A 4 -4.44 -13.31 9.81
C LEU A 4 -4.89 -14.17 10.99
N GLY A 5 -4.91 -15.51 10.82
CA GLY A 5 -5.42 -16.41 11.83
C GLY A 5 -6.89 -16.10 12.13
N PRO A 6 -7.28 -16.08 13.43
CA PRO A 6 -8.65 -15.78 13.80
C PRO A 6 -9.02 -14.29 13.66
N ALA A 7 -8.06 -13.41 13.35
CA ALA A 7 -8.36 -12.01 13.10
C ALA A 7 -9.18 -11.91 11.83
N ALA A 8 -10.40 -11.44 11.94
CA ALA A 8 -11.33 -11.46 10.83
C ALA A 8 -10.99 -10.38 9.78
N TRP A 9 -10.98 -10.81 8.54
CA TRP A 9 -11.03 -9.89 7.42
C TRP A 9 -12.42 -9.96 6.77
N PRO A 10 -13.05 -8.83 6.39
CA PRO A 10 -12.56 -7.47 6.59
C PRO A 10 -12.84 -6.96 8.01
N PRO A 11 -12.06 -6.00 8.51
CA PRO A 11 -12.46 -5.27 9.71
C PRO A 11 -13.66 -4.39 9.41
N ALA A 12 -14.31 -3.88 10.43
CA ALA A 12 -15.25 -2.78 10.26
C ALA A 12 -14.52 -1.62 9.56
N PRO A 13 -15.19 -0.81 8.72
CA PRO A 13 -14.52 0.30 8.05
C PRO A 13 -13.75 1.18 9.03
N ILE A 14 -12.50 1.46 8.70
CA ILE A 14 -11.62 2.28 9.54
C ILE A 14 -11.84 3.75 9.17
N LYS A 15 -12.34 4.53 10.11
CA LYS A 15 -12.59 5.96 9.90
C LYS A 15 -11.42 6.76 10.47
N THR A 16 -10.86 7.63 9.64
CA THR A 16 -9.87 8.62 10.06
C THR A 16 -10.55 10.00 10.13
N GLU A 17 -9.77 11.06 10.33
CA GLU A 17 -10.33 12.41 10.36
C GLU A 17 -11.09 12.76 9.08
N ARG A 18 -10.57 12.37 7.91
CA ARG A 18 -11.13 12.75 6.60
C ARG A 18 -11.51 11.55 5.73
N LEU A 19 -11.07 10.34 6.05
CA LEU A 19 -11.08 9.19 5.16
C LEU A 19 -11.80 8.00 5.77
N VAL A 20 -12.18 7.05 4.91
CA VAL A 20 -12.66 5.73 5.31
C VAL A 20 -11.84 4.69 4.56
N LEU A 21 -11.28 3.72 5.30
CA LEU A 21 -10.62 2.56 4.72
C LEU A 21 -11.58 1.38 4.81
N ARG A 22 -11.84 0.76 3.68
CA ARG A 22 -12.84 -0.31 3.58
C ARG A 22 -12.48 -1.34 2.52
N GLU A 23 -13.22 -2.43 2.48
CA GLU A 23 -13.08 -3.44 1.44
C GLU A 23 -13.52 -2.89 0.08
N SER A 24 -12.92 -3.41 -1.01
CA SER A 24 -13.29 -3.04 -2.38
C SER A 24 -14.72 -3.48 -2.70
N GLU A 25 -15.41 -2.66 -3.46
CA GLU A 25 -16.78 -2.88 -3.93
C GLU A 25 -16.87 -2.67 -5.45
N THR A 26 -17.96 -3.13 -6.05
CA THR A 26 -18.16 -2.97 -7.50
C THR A 26 -18.17 -1.52 -7.95
N ARG A 27 -18.64 -0.61 -7.11
CA ARG A 27 -18.64 0.84 -7.40
C ARG A 27 -17.24 1.45 -7.51
N ASP A 28 -16.19 0.73 -7.08
CA ASP A 28 -14.81 1.22 -7.12
C ASP A 28 -14.11 0.90 -8.43
N ARG A 29 -14.73 0.10 -9.30
CA ARG A 29 -14.10 -0.35 -10.53
C ARG A 29 -13.66 0.81 -11.43
N ALA A 30 -14.48 1.83 -11.57
CA ALA A 30 -14.16 2.99 -12.40
C ALA A 30 -12.90 3.72 -11.91
N ALA A 31 -12.77 3.96 -10.61
CA ALA A 31 -11.61 4.62 -10.02
C ALA A 31 -10.34 3.76 -10.16
N CYS A 32 -10.45 2.45 -10.03
CA CYS A 32 -9.34 1.53 -10.26
C CYS A 32 -8.83 1.61 -11.70
N ILE A 33 -9.74 1.68 -12.67
CA ILE A 33 -9.37 1.84 -14.08
C ILE A 33 -8.60 3.14 -14.27
N GLU A 34 -9.08 4.24 -13.68
CA GLU A 34 -8.37 5.54 -13.75
C GLU A 34 -6.98 5.47 -13.15
N LEU A 35 -6.82 4.79 -12.00
CA LEU A 35 -5.51 4.63 -11.36
C LEU A 35 -4.50 3.92 -12.27
N PHE A 36 -4.88 2.78 -12.85
CA PHE A 36 -3.97 1.99 -13.66
C PHE A 36 -3.73 2.58 -15.06
N ALA A 37 -4.65 3.39 -15.55
CA ALA A 37 -4.51 4.08 -16.84
C ALA A 37 -3.78 5.42 -16.73
N SER A 38 -3.58 5.95 -15.53
CA SER A 38 -2.95 7.26 -15.31
C SER A 38 -1.45 7.22 -15.58
N PRO A 39 -0.93 8.05 -16.50
CA PRO A 39 0.52 8.16 -16.69
C PRO A 39 1.26 8.66 -15.45
N GLU A 40 0.67 9.61 -14.72
CA GLU A 40 1.28 10.17 -13.52
C GLU A 40 1.41 9.10 -12.42
N VAL A 41 0.37 8.32 -12.20
CA VAL A 41 0.39 7.23 -11.20
C VAL A 41 1.42 6.18 -11.60
N GLY A 42 1.52 5.86 -12.88
CA GLY A 42 2.40 4.82 -13.41
C GLY A 42 3.88 5.18 -13.49
N THR A 43 4.26 6.44 -13.29
CA THR A 43 5.62 6.95 -13.55
C THR A 43 6.73 6.08 -12.94
N TYR A 44 6.55 5.57 -11.73
CA TYR A 44 7.58 4.79 -11.01
C TYR A 44 7.23 3.31 -10.84
N ILE A 45 6.17 2.82 -11.52
CA ILE A 45 5.69 1.45 -11.36
C ILE A 45 5.47 0.75 -12.71
N GLY A 46 6.29 1.07 -13.71
CA GLY A 46 6.24 0.41 -15.01
C GLY A 46 5.41 1.11 -16.07
N GLY A 47 4.91 2.32 -15.80
CA GLY A 47 4.12 3.10 -16.74
C GLY A 47 2.63 2.73 -16.73
N PRO A 48 1.81 3.49 -17.47
CA PRO A 48 0.38 3.24 -17.53
C PRO A 48 0.06 2.00 -18.36
N ARG A 49 -1.03 1.33 -18.01
CA ARG A 49 -1.57 0.24 -18.81
C ARG A 49 -2.63 0.79 -19.76
N PRO A 50 -2.80 0.21 -20.97
CA PRO A 50 -3.87 0.64 -21.88
C PRO A 50 -5.24 0.49 -21.21
N ARG A 51 -6.06 1.54 -21.33
CA ARG A 51 -7.39 1.58 -20.69
C ARG A 51 -8.29 0.42 -21.12
N ASP A 52 -8.31 0.09 -22.40
CA ASP A 52 -9.12 -0.99 -22.95
C ASP A 52 -8.71 -2.36 -22.38
N GLU A 53 -7.41 -2.57 -22.17
CA GLU A 53 -6.92 -3.78 -21.52
C GLU A 53 -7.40 -3.86 -20.06
N ILE A 54 -7.29 -2.75 -19.31
CA ILE A 54 -7.75 -2.71 -17.92
C ILE A 54 -9.25 -2.97 -17.84
N GLU A 55 -10.04 -2.34 -18.71
CA GLU A 55 -11.48 -2.52 -18.76
C GLU A 55 -11.88 -3.96 -19.04
N ARG A 56 -11.12 -4.68 -19.90
CA ARG A 56 -11.38 -6.08 -20.20
C ARG A 56 -11.00 -7.02 -19.07
N THR A 57 -9.95 -6.71 -18.31
CA THR A 57 -9.35 -7.63 -17.35
C THR A 57 -9.68 -7.31 -15.90
N ALA A 58 -10.14 -6.08 -15.60
CA ALA A 58 -10.46 -5.70 -14.22
C ALA A 58 -11.69 -6.47 -13.71
N PRO A 59 -11.58 -7.12 -12.54
CA PRO A 59 -12.75 -7.78 -11.93
C PRO A 59 -13.81 -6.77 -11.49
N GLU A 60 -15.00 -7.27 -11.14
CA GLU A 60 -16.11 -6.42 -10.69
C GLU A 60 -15.76 -5.61 -9.44
N ALA A 61 -15.09 -6.25 -8.48
CA ALA A 61 -14.55 -5.57 -7.29
C ALA A 61 -13.02 -5.69 -7.32
N PRO A 62 -12.33 -4.73 -7.96
CA PRO A 62 -10.88 -4.86 -8.19
C PRO A 62 -10.08 -4.93 -6.89
N GLY A 63 -9.13 -5.85 -6.84
CA GLY A 63 -8.22 -6.00 -5.71
C GLY A 63 -8.84 -6.58 -4.45
N ARG A 64 -10.09 -7.01 -4.48
CA ARG A 64 -10.79 -7.50 -3.28
C ARG A 64 -10.11 -8.74 -2.71
N ARG A 65 -9.34 -8.55 -1.65
CA ARG A 65 -8.61 -9.57 -0.93
C ARG A 65 -8.22 -9.05 0.45
N PRO A 66 -7.88 -9.93 1.40
CA PRO A 66 -7.37 -9.48 2.71
C PRO A 66 -6.19 -8.52 2.57
N GLY A 67 -6.22 -7.43 3.33
CA GLY A 67 -5.17 -6.42 3.33
C GLY A 67 -5.28 -5.37 2.23
N PHE A 68 -6.25 -5.47 1.34
CA PHE A 68 -6.50 -4.47 0.32
C PHE A 68 -7.59 -3.52 0.79
N PHE A 69 -7.19 -2.29 1.13
CA PHE A 69 -8.11 -1.24 1.57
C PHE A 69 -8.37 -0.24 0.45
N VAL A 70 -9.62 -0.03 0.12
CA VAL A 70 -10.02 1.14 -0.66
C VAL A 70 -10.02 2.35 0.28
N VAL A 71 -9.44 3.46 -0.17
CA VAL A 71 -9.46 4.72 0.57
C VAL A 71 -10.54 5.61 -0.02
N GLU A 72 -11.51 5.96 0.80
CA GLU A 72 -12.69 6.74 0.41
C GLU A 72 -12.64 8.13 1.02
N LEU A 73 -12.93 9.12 0.19
CA LEU A 73 -13.11 10.52 0.61
C LEU A 73 -14.50 10.98 0.13
N ASP A 74 -15.36 11.39 1.05
CA ASP A 74 -16.70 11.88 0.73
C ASP A 74 -17.50 10.93 -0.17
N GLY A 75 -17.42 9.64 0.11
CA GLY A 75 -18.16 8.59 -0.60
C GLY A 75 -17.52 8.08 -1.88
N ALA A 76 -16.37 8.63 -2.30
CA ALA A 76 -15.69 8.24 -3.54
C ALA A 76 -14.31 7.65 -3.26
N MET A 77 -13.94 6.61 -4.00
CA MET A 77 -12.59 6.04 -3.94
C MET A 77 -11.57 7.04 -4.50
N ILE A 78 -10.55 7.35 -3.72
CA ILE A 78 -9.43 8.20 -4.15
C ILE A 78 -8.12 7.42 -4.30
N GLY A 79 -8.07 6.21 -3.80
CA GLY A 79 -6.86 5.39 -3.85
C GLY A 79 -7.06 4.07 -3.13
N PHE A 80 -5.98 3.32 -3.00
CA PHE A 80 -5.99 2.07 -2.25
C PHE A 80 -4.65 1.83 -1.55
N ILE A 81 -4.69 0.95 -0.54
CA ILE A 81 -3.53 0.46 0.18
C ILE A 81 -3.58 -1.06 0.16
N GLN A 82 -2.46 -1.70 -0.16
CA GLN A 82 -2.31 -3.15 0.03
C GLN A 82 -1.22 -3.39 1.08
N LEU A 83 -1.44 -4.33 1.98
CA LEU A 83 -0.60 -4.49 3.15
C LEU A 83 -0.22 -5.93 3.49
N LEU A 84 -0.99 -6.93 3.07
CA LEU A 84 -0.74 -8.31 3.48
C LEU A 84 -0.02 -9.15 2.43
N ASP A 85 0.44 -8.56 1.35
CA ASP A 85 1.22 -9.27 0.35
C ASP A 85 2.61 -9.55 0.94
N ARG A 86 3.11 -10.76 0.72
CA ARG A 86 4.42 -11.17 1.22
C ARG A 86 5.50 -10.80 0.23
N ARG A 87 6.60 -10.26 0.75
CA ARG A 87 7.77 -10.00 -0.07
C ARG A 87 8.47 -11.31 -0.42
N ASP A 88 8.66 -11.55 -1.73
CA ASP A 88 9.32 -12.76 -2.23
C ASP A 88 10.78 -12.81 -1.74
N VAL A 89 11.17 -13.96 -1.21
CA VAL A 89 12.53 -14.20 -0.68
C VAL A 89 13.61 -14.04 -1.75
N GLU A 90 13.27 -14.26 -3.01
CA GLU A 90 14.20 -14.11 -4.12
C GLU A 90 14.51 -12.66 -4.48
N ARG A 91 13.68 -11.71 -4.04
CA ARG A 91 13.93 -10.28 -4.27
C ARG A 91 15.00 -9.76 -3.31
N PRO A 92 15.76 -8.72 -3.72
CA PRO A 92 16.68 -8.06 -2.80
C PRO A 92 15.92 -7.30 -1.71
N GLY A 93 16.53 -7.15 -0.55
CA GLY A 93 15.97 -6.40 0.56
C GLY A 93 15.05 -7.23 1.44
N HIS A 94 15.56 -7.59 2.62
CA HIS A 94 14.81 -8.31 3.65
C HIS A 94 15.27 -7.88 5.03
N VAL A 95 14.38 -8.02 6.01
CA VAL A 95 14.71 -7.81 7.42
C VAL A 95 14.78 -9.14 8.18
N ARG A 96 14.48 -10.25 7.50
CA ARG A 96 14.63 -11.60 8.05
C ARG A 96 15.08 -12.58 6.94
N PRO A 97 15.88 -13.61 7.29
CA PRO A 97 16.48 -14.50 6.29
C PRO A 97 15.47 -15.27 5.43
N GLU A 98 14.33 -15.63 6.02
CA GLU A 98 13.29 -16.40 5.34
C GLU A 98 12.45 -15.56 4.38
N GLY A 99 12.59 -14.23 4.39
CA GLY A 99 11.74 -13.35 3.60
C GLY A 99 10.29 -13.38 4.06
N GLY A 100 9.37 -13.05 3.17
CA GLY A 100 7.93 -13.14 3.45
C GLY A 100 7.39 -12.06 4.35
N GLU A 101 8.11 -10.95 4.50
CA GLU A 101 7.64 -9.79 5.26
C GLU A 101 6.40 -9.19 4.60
N ALA A 102 5.49 -8.64 5.41
CA ALA A 102 4.39 -7.87 4.87
C ALA A 102 4.93 -6.62 4.19
N GLU A 103 4.51 -6.39 2.95
CA GLU A 103 4.95 -5.22 2.19
C GLU A 103 3.76 -4.29 1.96
N ILE A 104 3.93 -3.01 2.29
CA ILE A 104 2.91 -2.01 2.05
C ILE A 104 3.13 -1.34 0.68
N GLY A 105 2.02 -1.18 -0.05
CA GLY A 105 1.98 -0.39 -1.27
C GLY A 105 0.72 0.43 -1.31
N CYS A 106 0.74 1.55 -1.99
CA CYS A 106 -0.44 2.38 -2.17
C CYS A 106 -0.40 3.14 -3.48
N MET A 107 -1.58 3.45 -3.99
CA MET A 107 -1.76 4.29 -5.16
C MET A 107 -2.91 5.25 -4.91
N PHE A 108 -2.75 6.50 -5.32
CA PHE A 108 -3.79 7.53 -5.18
C PHE A 108 -3.97 8.27 -6.50
N LEU A 109 -5.20 8.66 -6.80
CA LEU A 109 -5.49 9.46 -7.98
C LEU A 109 -4.74 10.80 -7.89
N PRO A 110 -4.19 11.31 -9.00
CA PRO A 110 -3.41 12.55 -8.99
C PRO A 110 -4.13 13.75 -8.38
N GLU A 111 -5.45 13.87 -8.59
CA GLU A 111 -6.25 14.93 -8.00
C GLU A 111 -6.32 14.88 -6.47
N ALA A 112 -5.97 13.75 -5.88
CA ALA A 112 -5.91 13.61 -4.42
C ALA A 112 -4.52 13.86 -3.83
N TRP A 113 -3.52 14.11 -4.67
CA TRP A 113 -2.15 14.36 -4.20
C TRP A 113 -2.01 15.73 -3.55
N GLY A 114 -1.12 15.85 -2.58
CA GLY A 114 -0.77 17.13 -1.97
C GLY A 114 -1.60 17.54 -0.77
N TYR A 115 -2.54 16.69 -0.35
CA TYR A 115 -3.43 16.98 0.78
C TYR A 115 -3.10 16.17 2.05
N GLY A 116 -2.11 15.28 1.98
CA GLY A 116 -1.75 14.42 3.12
C GLY A 116 -2.61 13.16 3.27
N TYR A 117 -3.44 12.86 2.31
CA TYR A 117 -4.35 11.70 2.39
C TYR A 117 -3.59 10.38 2.46
N ALA A 118 -2.52 10.21 1.69
CA ALA A 118 -1.74 8.98 1.70
C ALA A 118 -1.14 8.70 3.08
N ALA A 119 -0.57 9.73 3.72
CA ALA A 119 -0.01 9.59 5.07
C ALA A 119 -1.08 9.24 6.09
N GLU A 120 -2.23 9.91 6.03
CA GLU A 120 -3.36 9.66 6.93
C GLU A 120 -3.88 8.24 6.79
N ALA A 121 -4.10 7.78 5.56
CA ALA A 121 -4.62 6.45 5.26
C ALA A 121 -3.61 5.36 5.62
N CYS A 122 -2.35 5.51 5.23
CA CYS A 122 -1.33 4.50 5.51
C CYS A 122 -1.05 4.38 7.01
N ALA A 123 -1.07 5.48 7.76
CA ALA A 123 -0.92 5.44 9.22
C ALA A 123 -2.04 4.61 9.85
N ALA A 124 -3.28 4.81 9.43
CA ALA A 124 -4.42 4.04 9.92
C ALA A 124 -4.30 2.55 9.58
N ALA A 125 -3.87 2.21 8.37
CA ALA A 125 -3.65 0.83 7.97
C ALA A 125 -2.54 0.16 8.77
N LEU A 126 -1.44 0.87 9.03
CA LEU A 126 -0.33 0.37 9.84
C LEU A 126 -0.75 0.15 11.30
N ASP A 127 -1.54 1.04 11.87
CA ASP A 127 -2.08 0.87 13.22
C ASP A 127 -2.97 -0.37 13.31
N TRP A 128 -3.83 -0.57 12.32
CA TRP A 128 -4.64 -1.77 12.23
C TRP A 128 -3.77 -3.03 12.15
N PHE A 129 -2.72 -2.99 11.33
CA PHE A 129 -1.81 -4.12 11.15
C PHE A 129 -1.09 -4.47 12.46
N ALA A 130 -0.62 -3.46 13.19
CA ALA A 130 0.07 -3.66 14.45
C ALA A 130 -0.84 -4.34 15.50
N ASP A 131 -2.12 -4.01 15.50
CA ASP A 131 -3.10 -4.64 16.39
C ASP A 131 -3.46 -6.06 15.94
N ALA A 132 -3.60 -6.26 14.63
CA ALA A 132 -3.99 -7.57 14.07
C ALA A 132 -2.86 -8.59 14.12
N LEU A 133 -1.62 -8.15 13.92
CA LEU A 133 -0.43 -9.00 13.82
C LEU A 133 0.71 -8.43 14.66
N PRO A 134 0.59 -8.46 16.00
CA PRO A 134 1.64 -7.91 16.87
C PRO A 134 3.00 -8.55 16.59
N GLY A 135 4.03 -7.73 16.49
CA GLY A 135 5.40 -8.19 16.30
C GLY A 135 5.83 -8.42 14.85
N GLU A 136 4.90 -8.40 13.90
CA GLU A 136 5.25 -8.56 12.49
C GLU A 136 5.79 -7.25 11.90
N PRO A 137 6.93 -7.29 11.18
CA PRO A 137 7.43 -6.10 10.51
C PRO A 137 6.65 -5.81 9.23
N VAL A 138 6.60 -4.53 8.85
CA VAL A 138 6.11 -4.09 7.55
C VAL A 138 7.28 -3.46 6.81
N VAL A 139 7.49 -3.84 5.55
CA VAL A 139 8.53 -3.27 4.71
C VAL A 139 7.92 -2.45 3.58
N LEU A 140 8.73 -1.53 3.06
CA LEU A 140 8.34 -0.66 1.96
C LEU A 140 9.52 -0.52 1.01
N THR A 141 9.26 -0.66 -0.28
CA THR A 141 10.24 -0.41 -1.32
C THR A 141 9.73 0.69 -2.24
N THR A 142 10.58 1.64 -2.57
CA THR A 142 10.25 2.68 -3.54
C THR A 142 11.49 3.14 -4.28
N GLN A 143 11.32 3.60 -5.52
CA GLN A 143 12.43 4.23 -6.24
C GLN A 143 12.86 5.50 -5.50
N THR A 144 14.18 5.68 -5.34
CA THR A 144 14.72 6.88 -4.69
C THR A 144 14.35 8.17 -5.44
N ALA A 145 14.08 8.07 -6.75
CA ALA A 145 13.61 9.20 -7.55
C ALA A 145 12.17 9.60 -7.25
N ASN A 146 11.38 8.73 -6.62
CA ASN A 146 9.99 9.00 -6.30
C ASN A 146 9.91 9.82 -5.00
N ALA A 147 9.99 11.13 -5.12
CA ALA A 147 10.04 12.04 -3.98
C ALA A 147 8.80 11.95 -3.09
N ARG A 148 7.60 11.71 -3.66
CA ARG A 148 6.37 11.56 -2.87
C ARG A 148 6.44 10.33 -1.97
N SER A 149 6.84 9.19 -2.53
CA SER A 149 6.97 7.95 -1.75
C SER A 149 8.08 8.04 -0.71
N MET A 150 9.20 8.67 -1.03
CA MET A 150 10.28 8.89 -0.07
C MET A 150 9.80 9.74 1.10
N SER A 151 9.07 10.83 0.81
CA SER A 151 8.49 11.69 1.84
C SER A 151 7.45 10.96 2.68
N LEU A 152 6.61 10.14 2.04
CA LEU A 152 5.60 9.33 2.73
C LEU A 152 6.25 8.34 3.70
N ALA A 153 7.26 7.62 3.27
CA ALA A 153 7.98 6.67 4.11
C ALA A 153 8.56 7.35 5.36
N ALA A 154 9.16 8.52 5.18
CA ALA A 154 9.70 9.31 6.29
C ALA A 154 8.60 9.73 7.28
N LYS A 155 7.48 10.23 6.77
CA LYS A 155 6.35 10.66 7.61
C LYS A 155 5.75 9.50 8.40
N LEU A 156 5.72 8.30 7.83
CA LEU A 156 5.18 7.11 8.49
C LEU A 156 6.14 6.49 9.51
N GLY A 157 7.40 6.92 9.52
CA GLY A 157 8.39 6.42 10.47
C GLY A 157 9.14 5.17 10.00
N PHE A 158 9.16 4.90 8.69
CA PHE A 158 10.00 3.83 8.15
C PHE A 158 11.47 4.18 8.29
N THR A 159 12.27 3.19 8.67
CA THR A 159 13.72 3.31 8.81
C THR A 159 14.40 2.67 7.62
N GLU A 160 15.36 3.37 7.01
CA GLU A 160 16.12 2.81 5.89
C GLU A 160 16.91 1.58 6.34
N VAL A 161 16.79 0.50 5.59
CA VAL A 161 17.55 -0.74 5.80
C VAL A 161 18.68 -0.82 4.79
N GLU A 162 18.38 -0.64 3.50
CA GLU A 162 19.36 -0.67 2.43
C GLU A 162 18.83 -0.01 1.16
N ARG A 163 19.73 0.20 0.21
CA ARG A 163 19.38 0.61 -1.15
C ARG A 163 19.98 -0.41 -2.11
N PHE A 164 19.27 -0.69 -3.19
CA PHE A 164 19.70 -1.66 -4.20
C PHE A 164 19.11 -1.29 -5.55
N GLU A 165 19.68 -1.88 -6.61
CA GLU A 165 19.10 -1.75 -7.94
C GLU A 165 18.12 -2.89 -8.19
N GLU A 166 16.93 -2.53 -8.69
CA GLU A 166 15.90 -3.46 -9.11
C GLU A 166 15.07 -2.77 -10.18
N TYR A 167 14.71 -3.50 -11.22
CA TYR A 167 13.92 -2.97 -12.36
C TYR A 167 14.58 -1.76 -13.03
N GLY A 168 15.92 -1.73 -13.07
CA GLY A 168 16.67 -0.66 -13.73
C GLY A 168 16.74 0.66 -12.99
N ALA A 169 16.42 0.69 -11.70
CA ALA A 169 16.43 1.92 -10.90
C ALA A 169 16.90 1.64 -9.48
N GLU A 170 17.48 2.65 -8.84
CA GLU A 170 17.82 2.57 -7.42
C GLU A 170 16.56 2.55 -6.58
N GLN A 171 16.46 1.57 -5.69
CA GLN A 171 15.36 1.38 -4.77
C GLN A 171 15.79 1.71 -3.35
N TRP A 172 14.92 2.36 -2.61
CA TRP A 172 15.02 2.55 -1.18
C TRP A 172 14.17 1.47 -0.50
N PHE A 173 14.77 0.76 0.46
CA PHE A 173 14.09 -0.29 1.21
C PHE A 173 14.11 0.05 2.69
N GLY A 174 12.96 0.08 3.31
CA GLY A 174 12.82 0.43 4.71
C GLY A 174 11.85 -0.46 5.46
N VAL A 175 11.92 -0.40 6.79
CA VAL A 175 11.10 -1.18 7.70
C VAL A 175 10.37 -0.28 8.68
N TRP A 176 9.13 -0.65 8.97
CA TRP A 176 8.34 -0.06 10.03
C TRP A 176 8.28 -1.08 11.15
N PRO A 177 9.02 -0.85 12.25
CA PRO A 177 9.02 -1.79 13.35
C PRO A 177 7.70 -1.69 14.12
N PRO A 178 7.17 -2.82 14.61
CA PRO A 178 6.05 -2.76 15.52
C PRO A 178 6.45 -1.94 16.75
N VAL A 179 5.49 -1.22 17.31
CA VAL A 179 5.71 -0.50 18.57
C VAL A 179 6.05 -1.55 19.62
N THR A 180 7.31 -1.59 20.02
CA THR A 180 7.73 -2.44 21.14
C THR A 180 7.34 -1.70 22.41
N PRO A 181 6.47 -2.27 23.27
CA PRO A 181 6.23 -1.64 24.56
C PRO A 181 7.57 -1.55 25.26
N SER A 182 7.99 -0.32 25.62
CA SER A 182 9.13 -0.15 26.49
C SER A 182 8.77 -0.81 27.82
N GLY A 183 9.32 -1.97 28.04
CA GLY A 183 9.18 -2.67 29.30
C GLY A 183 9.84 -1.94 30.43
#